data_8667e39791f674a31879541af51a8bfb
#
_entry.id   8667e39791f674a31879541af51a8bfb
#
_cell.length_a   1.000
_cell.length_b   1.000
_cell.length_c   1.000
_cell.angle_alpha   90.00
_cell.angle_beta   90.00
_cell.angle_gamma   90.00
#
_symmetry.space_group_name_H-M   'P 1'
#
loop_
_entity.id
_entity.type
_entity.pdbx_description
1 polymer ?
#
loop_
_entity_poly.entity_id
_entity_poly.type
_entity_poly.pdbx_seq_one_letter_code
_entity_poly.pdbx_strand_id
1 'polypeptide(L)'
;MKIIHGIDKAINKFLRFIVIIMLSVMSVVVFAQVLFRIVHLSIPWSEELSKYLLIWSTFLGAAICIRKGSLIGLEFLKNSMSEEKQKMLQTILNLIVCAMLLFLINVGFWAVRRVWFQITPVLKLSMGLMYAAIPVGSVFMLINQILVTIYLWKGEKNA
;
A
#
# COMPACT_ATOMS: atom_id res chain seq x y z
N MET A 1 23.94 -1.95 10.15
CA MET A 1 23.47 -2.63 8.94
C MET A 1 22.56 -3.82 9.23
N LYS A 2 22.98 -4.83 10.00
CA LYS A 2 22.12 -5.99 10.36
C LYS A 2 20.78 -5.60 11.00
N ILE A 3 20.76 -4.53 11.80
CA ILE A 3 19.55 -4.05 12.49
C ILE A 3 18.54 -3.46 11.47
N ILE A 4 18.99 -2.63 10.54
CA ILE A 4 18.12 -2.02 9.51
C ILE A 4 17.51 -3.11 8.61
N HIS A 5 18.31 -4.10 8.23
CA HIS A 5 17.85 -5.26 7.43
C HIS A 5 16.85 -6.12 8.21
N GLY A 6 17.05 -6.27 9.53
CA GLY A 6 16.13 -7.00 10.40
C GLY A 6 14.77 -6.30 10.52
N ILE A 7 14.78 -4.99 10.76
CA ILE A 7 13.56 -4.17 10.87
C ILE A 7 12.79 -4.16 9.56
N ASP A 8 13.47 -3.93 8.44
CA ASP A 8 12.90 -3.94 7.11
C ASP A 8 12.19 -5.27 6.79
N LYS A 9 12.88 -6.39 7.04
CA LYS A 9 12.32 -7.73 6.83
C LYS A 9 11.12 -8.00 7.73
N ALA A 10 11.16 -7.55 8.99
CA ALA A 10 10.06 -7.71 9.93
C ALA A 10 8.82 -6.89 9.50
N ILE A 11 9.00 -5.60 9.15
CA ILE A 11 7.92 -4.74 8.68
C ILE A 11 7.27 -5.33 7.42
N ASN A 12 8.04 -5.69 6.43
CA ASN A 12 7.50 -6.21 5.17
C ASN A 12 6.88 -7.61 5.31
N LYS A 13 7.38 -8.45 6.24
CA LYS A 13 6.75 -9.73 6.59
C LYS A 13 5.39 -9.50 7.26
N PHE A 14 5.31 -8.56 8.19
CA PHE A 14 4.07 -8.19 8.87
C PHE A 14 3.03 -7.62 7.91
N LEU A 15 3.42 -6.66 7.04
CA LEU A 15 2.54 -6.11 6.02
C LEU A 15 1.99 -7.20 5.09
N ARG A 16 2.85 -8.11 4.63
CA ARG A 16 2.45 -9.22 3.77
C ARG A 16 1.43 -10.12 4.46
N PHE A 17 1.64 -10.44 5.73
CA PHE A 17 0.71 -11.26 6.51
C PHE A 17 -0.66 -10.59 6.64
N ILE A 18 -0.71 -9.30 6.97
CA ILE A 18 -1.95 -8.52 7.06
C ILE A 18 -2.68 -8.48 5.70
N VAL A 19 -1.96 -8.18 4.62
CA VAL A 19 -2.57 -8.10 3.29
C VAL A 19 -3.14 -9.45 2.86
N ILE A 20 -2.44 -10.56 3.13
CA ILE A 20 -2.95 -11.90 2.83
C ILE A 20 -4.25 -12.18 3.60
N ILE A 21 -4.29 -11.87 4.90
CA ILE A 21 -5.51 -12.05 5.70
C ILE A 21 -6.66 -11.19 5.15
N MET A 22 -6.40 -9.91 4.88
CA MET A 22 -7.42 -8.99 4.36
C MET A 22 -7.99 -9.48 3.03
N LEU A 23 -7.14 -9.91 2.09
CA LEU A 23 -7.58 -10.44 0.80
C LEU A 23 -8.32 -11.78 0.95
N SER A 24 -7.88 -12.66 1.85
CA SER A 24 -8.55 -13.92 2.12
C SER A 24 -9.94 -13.70 2.69
N VAL A 25 -10.07 -12.82 3.71
CA VAL A 25 -11.37 -12.48 4.29
C VAL A 25 -12.26 -11.81 3.25
N MET A 26 -11.73 -10.87 2.47
CA MET A 26 -12.47 -10.20 1.39
C MET A 26 -12.99 -11.22 0.37
N SER A 27 -12.17 -12.17 -0.05
CA SER A 27 -12.58 -13.21 -1.01
C SER A 27 -13.73 -14.07 -0.47
N VAL A 28 -13.64 -14.49 0.81
CA VAL A 28 -14.71 -15.27 1.45
C VAL A 28 -16.00 -14.47 1.56
N VAL A 29 -15.91 -13.20 1.98
CA VAL A 29 -17.07 -12.31 2.15
C VAL A 29 -17.76 -12.05 0.82
N VAL A 30 -16.98 -11.73 -0.24
CA VAL A 30 -17.52 -11.49 -1.58
C VAL A 30 -18.13 -12.76 -2.17
N PHE A 31 -17.48 -13.91 -1.98
CA PHE A 31 -18.02 -15.19 -2.42
C PHE A 31 -19.33 -15.53 -1.72
N ALA A 32 -19.40 -15.36 -0.39
CA ALA A 32 -20.63 -15.53 0.36
C ALA A 32 -21.74 -14.58 -0.12
N GLN A 33 -21.42 -13.31 -0.37
CA GLN A 33 -22.36 -12.32 -0.89
C GLN A 33 -22.99 -12.77 -2.22
N VAL A 34 -22.18 -13.31 -3.13
CA VAL A 34 -22.67 -13.80 -4.42
C VAL A 34 -23.61 -15.01 -4.23
N LEU A 35 -23.26 -15.97 -3.36
CA LEU A 35 -24.12 -17.11 -3.06
C LEU A 35 -25.46 -16.71 -2.46
N PHE A 36 -25.45 -15.80 -1.47
CA PHE A 36 -26.67 -15.31 -0.84
C PHE A 36 -27.56 -14.54 -1.83
N ARG A 37 -26.95 -13.81 -2.78
CA ARG A 37 -27.70 -13.11 -3.84
C ARG A 37 -28.45 -14.08 -4.76
N ILE A 38 -27.92 -15.27 -5.04
CA ILE A 38 -28.60 -16.30 -5.84
C ILE A 38 -29.89 -16.78 -5.14
N VAL A 39 -29.88 -16.82 -3.81
CA VAL A 39 -31.03 -17.24 -2.99
C VAL A 39 -31.95 -16.06 -2.63
N HIS A 40 -31.78 -14.90 -3.32
CA HIS A 40 -32.53 -13.66 -3.08
C HIS A 40 -32.39 -13.10 -1.67
N LEU A 41 -31.34 -13.48 -0.92
CA LEU A 41 -31.00 -12.91 0.36
C LEU A 41 -29.92 -11.84 0.18
N SER A 42 -30.11 -10.67 0.76
CA SER A 42 -29.14 -9.58 0.70
C SER A 42 -28.35 -9.49 1.99
N ILE A 43 -27.02 -9.32 1.86
CA ILE A 43 -26.11 -9.09 3.01
C ILE A 43 -25.48 -7.69 2.85
N PRO A 44 -26.17 -6.62 3.33
CA PRO A 44 -25.73 -5.24 3.09
C PRO A 44 -24.35 -4.91 3.71
N TRP A 45 -24.01 -5.51 4.87
CA TRP A 45 -22.74 -5.26 5.54
C TRP A 45 -21.51 -5.80 4.77
N SER A 46 -21.70 -6.80 3.91
CA SER A 46 -20.60 -7.40 3.14
C SER A 46 -20.00 -6.43 2.12
N GLU A 47 -20.82 -5.56 1.53
CA GLU A 47 -20.33 -4.53 0.60
C GLU A 47 -19.48 -3.47 1.31
N GLU A 48 -19.91 -3.02 2.47
CA GLU A 48 -19.11 -2.05 3.25
C GLU A 48 -17.80 -2.65 3.72
N LEU A 49 -17.85 -3.87 4.30
CA LEU A 49 -16.64 -4.56 4.76
C LEU A 49 -15.66 -4.79 3.63
N SER A 50 -16.13 -5.25 2.47
CA SER A 50 -15.26 -5.49 1.30
C SER A 50 -14.58 -4.22 0.81
N LYS A 51 -15.28 -3.07 0.83
CA LYS A 51 -14.68 -1.76 0.48
C LYS A 51 -13.56 -1.38 1.45
N TYR A 52 -13.76 -1.55 2.76
CA TYR A 52 -12.72 -1.31 3.76
C TYR A 52 -11.49 -2.19 3.52
N LEU A 53 -11.71 -3.50 3.37
CA LEU A 53 -10.63 -4.46 3.13
C LEU A 53 -9.89 -4.18 1.82
N LEU A 54 -10.62 -3.82 0.76
CA LEU A 54 -10.03 -3.48 -0.54
C LEU A 54 -9.09 -2.28 -0.44
N ILE A 55 -9.55 -1.18 0.16
CA ILE A 55 -8.75 0.04 0.26
C ILE A 55 -7.51 -0.20 1.11
N TRP A 56 -7.64 -0.80 2.27
CA TRP A 56 -6.51 -1.12 3.14
C TRP A 56 -5.51 -2.07 2.46
N SER A 57 -5.99 -3.15 1.82
CA SER A 57 -5.11 -4.09 1.11
C SER A 57 -4.39 -3.45 -0.07
N THR A 58 -5.02 -2.51 -0.76
CA THR A 58 -4.42 -1.78 -1.87
C THR A 58 -3.27 -0.90 -1.40
N PHE A 59 -3.47 -0.07 -0.37
CA PHE A 59 -2.42 0.81 0.12
C PHE A 59 -1.26 0.06 0.79
N LEU A 60 -1.55 -0.95 1.61
CA LEU A 60 -0.52 -1.78 2.24
C LEU A 60 0.18 -2.68 1.21
N GLY A 61 -0.55 -3.18 0.22
CA GLY A 61 0.01 -3.94 -0.89
C GLY A 61 0.94 -3.11 -1.77
N ALA A 62 0.58 -1.86 -2.06
CA ALA A 62 1.45 -0.94 -2.78
C ALA A 62 2.78 -0.69 -2.05
N ALA A 63 2.76 -0.61 -0.70
CA ALA A 63 3.99 -0.49 0.08
C ALA A 63 4.93 -1.70 -0.10
N ILE A 64 4.36 -2.91 -0.18
CA ILE A 64 5.14 -4.14 -0.45
C ILE A 64 5.69 -4.14 -1.88
N CYS A 65 4.91 -3.66 -2.86
CA CYS A 65 5.34 -3.57 -4.25
C CYS A 65 6.51 -2.60 -4.43
N ILE A 66 6.47 -1.44 -3.78
CA ILE A 66 7.59 -0.49 -3.78
C ILE A 66 8.86 -1.16 -3.26
N ARG A 67 8.77 -1.93 -2.17
CA ARG A 67 9.93 -2.61 -1.59
C ARG A 67 10.55 -3.65 -2.53
N LYS A 68 9.73 -4.33 -3.34
CA LYS A 68 10.23 -5.30 -4.32
C LYS A 68 10.91 -4.66 -5.53
N GLY A 69 10.96 -3.34 -5.61
CA GLY A 69 11.50 -2.63 -6.76
C GLY A 69 10.68 -2.80 -8.04
N SER A 70 9.43 -3.23 -7.91
CA SER A 70 8.51 -3.51 -9.03
C SER A 70 8.00 -2.23 -9.73
N LEU A 71 8.81 -1.18 -9.79
CA LEU A 71 8.60 -0.11 -10.76
C LEU A 71 9.06 -0.64 -12.13
N ILE A 72 8.22 -1.48 -12.72
CA ILE A 72 8.42 -2.22 -13.98
C ILE A 72 8.90 -1.30 -15.13
N GLY A 73 8.57 -0.01 -15.10
CA GLY A 73 9.01 0.96 -16.10
C GLY A 73 10.52 1.19 -16.14
N LEU A 74 11.26 0.85 -15.08
CA LEU A 74 12.71 1.04 -15.03
C LEU A 74 13.51 -0.13 -15.62
N GLU A 75 12.95 -1.33 -15.67
CA GLU A 75 13.62 -2.47 -16.30
C GLU A 75 13.76 -2.29 -17.81
N PHE A 76 12.80 -1.61 -18.44
CA PHE A 76 12.84 -1.33 -19.89
C PHE A 76 13.94 -0.32 -20.25
N LEU A 77 14.21 0.64 -19.36
CA LEU A 77 15.26 1.64 -19.54
C LEU A 77 16.68 1.12 -19.23
N LYS A 78 16.77 -0.01 -18.51
CA LYS A 78 18.05 -0.63 -18.14
C LYS A 78 18.91 -1.00 -19.35
N ASN A 79 18.31 -1.41 -20.43
CA ASN A 79 19.03 -1.92 -21.61
C ASN A 79 19.53 -0.84 -22.56
N SER A 80 19.16 0.45 -22.35
CA SER A 80 19.46 1.54 -23.30
C SER A 80 20.36 2.65 -22.76
N MET A 81 20.75 2.62 -21.47
CA MET A 81 21.50 3.71 -20.83
C MET A 81 22.73 3.20 -20.07
N SER A 82 23.77 4.06 -19.96
CA SER A 82 24.93 3.79 -19.11
C SER A 82 24.54 3.72 -17.64
N GLU A 83 25.24 2.90 -16.82
CA GLU A 83 24.91 2.67 -15.40
C GLU A 83 24.82 3.96 -14.57
N GLU A 84 25.64 4.96 -14.83
CA GLU A 84 25.61 6.24 -14.13
C GLU A 84 24.33 7.04 -14.43
N LYS A 85 23.95 7.14 -15.71
CA LYS A 85 22.74 7.82 -16.12
C LYS A 85 21.49 7.12 -15.57
N GLN A 86 21.53 5.80 -15.50
CA GLN A 86 20.47 4.99 -14.92
C GLN A 86 20.28 5.27 -13.43
N LYS A 87 21.37 5.29 -12.65
CA LYS A 87 21.33 5.63 -11.21
C LYS A 87 20.80 7.03 -10.97
N MET A 88 21.23 8.00 -11.79
CA MET A 88 20.77 9.39 -11.70
C MET A 88 19.26 9.49 -11.98
N LEU A 89 18.78 8.89 -13.06
CA LEU A 89 17.36 8.87 -13.41
C LEU A 89 16.51 8.21 -12.31
N GLN A 90 16.98 7.08 -11.79
CA GLN A 90 16.29 6.34 -10.73
C GLN A 90 16.21 7.17 -9.44
N THR A 91 17.25 7.93 -9.12
CA THR A 91 17.26 8.83 -7.96
C THR A 91 16.26 9.96 -8.12
N ILE A 92 16.19 10.59 -9.31
CA ILE A 92 15.21 11.65 -9.61
C ILE A 92 13.78 11.11 -9.48
N LEU A 93 13.50 9.94 -10.05
CA LEU A 93 12.19 9.31 -9.95
C LEU A 93 11.82 8.97 -8.50
N ASN A 94 12.77 8.43 -7.74
CA ASN A 94 12.57 8.15 -6.32
C ASN A 94 12.27 9.42 -5.51
N LEU A 95 12.92 10.53 -5.83
CA LEU A 95 12.65 11.83 -5.19
C LEU A 95 11.23 12.32 -5.49
N ILE A 96 10.79 12.22 -6.74
CA ILE A 96 9.42 12.57 -7.16
C ILE A 96 8.40 11.71 -6.42
N VAL A 97 8.63 10.40 -6.33
CA VAL A 97 7.75 9.47 -5.59
C VAL A 97 7.71 9.84 -4.11
N CYS A 98 8.85 10.15 -3.48
CA CYS A 98 8.89 10.59 -2.09
C CYS A 98 8.07 11.88 -1.87
N ALA A 99 8.21 12.87 -2.76
CA ALA A 99 7.45 14.12 -2.70
C ALA A 99 5.93 13.85 -2.82
N MET A 100 5.53 12.97 -3.75
CA MET A 100 4.14 12.56 -3.92
C MET A 100 3.61 11.85 -2.68
N LEU A 101 4.38 10.96 -2.06
CA LEU A 101 3.98 10.23 -0.86
C LEU A 101 3.81 11.18 0.34
N LEU A 102 4.70 12.16 0.51
CA LEU A 102 4.55 13.21 1.53
C LEU A 102 3.28 14.03 1.32
N PHE A 103 2.98 14.38 0.07
CA PHE A 103 1.73 15.05 -0.27
C PHE A 103 0.51 14.18 0.08
N LEU A 104 0.51 12.88 -0.26
CA LEU A 104 -0.56 11.93 0.07
C LEU A 104 -0.75 11.77 1.59
N ILE A 105 0.33 11.78 2.38
CA ILE A 105 0.25 11.73 3.85
C ILE A 105 -0.52 12.96 4.36
N ASN A 106 -0.15 14.16 3.90
CA ASN A 106 -0.80 15.40 4.33
C ASN A 106 -2.27 15.44 3.94
N VAL A 107 -2.57 15.21 2.66
CA VAL A 107 -3.95 15.23 2.14
C VAL A 107 -4.79 14.12 2.78
N GLY A 108 -4.20 12.93 2.96
CA GLY A 108 -4.86 11.80 3.61
C GLY A 108 -5.22 12.12 5.06
N PHE A 109 -4.31 12.74 5.81
CA PHE A 109 -4.58 13.14 7.19
C PHE A 109 -5.73 14.18 7.28
N TRP A 110 -5.74 15.12 6.35
CA TRP A 110 -6.80 16.12 6.25
C TRP A 110 -8.16 15.49 5.89
N ALA A 111 -8.16 14.54 4.96
CA ALA A 111 -9.33 13.78 4.56
C ALA A 111 -9.91 12.99 5.75
N VAL A 112 -9.06 12.28 6.51
CA VAL A 112 -9.47 11.54 7.70
C VAL A 112 -10.15 12.45 8.70
N ARG A 113 -9.56 13.62 9.01
CA ARG A 113 -10.17 14.58 9.95
C ARG A 113 -11.54 15.06 9.50
N ARG A 114 -11.72 15.30 8.21
CA ARG A 114 -12.98 15.82 7.64
C ARG A 114 -14.11 14.81 7.74
N VAL A 115 -13.82 13.52 7.57
CA VAL A 115 -14.85 12.46 7.53
C VAL A 115 -14.91 11.62 8.80
N TRP A 116 -14.15 11.98 9.85
CA TRP A 116 -14.04 11.17 11.08
C TRP A 116 -15.40 10.92 11.74
N PHE A 117 -16.27 11.92 11.75
CA PHE A 117 -17.61 11.85 12.36
C PHE A 117 -18.68 11.30 11.42
N GLN A 118 -18.36 11.06 10.16
CA GLN A 118 -19.28 10.41 9.23
C GLN A 118 -19.31 8.92 9.50
N ILE A 119 -20.51 8.37 9.64
CA ILE A 119 -20.73 6.97 9.98
C ILE A 119 -21.31 6.25 8.76
N THR A 120 -20.82 5.03 8.50
CA THR A 120 -21.37 4.19 7.44
C THR A 120 -22.78 3.71 7.79
N PRO A 121 -23.67 3.56 6.80
CA PRO A 121 -25.09 3.26 7.05
C PRO A 121 -25.33 1.88 7.67
N VAL A 122 -24.53 0.88 7.34
CA VAL A 122 -24.76 -0.52 7.73
C VAL A 122 -23.87 -0.96 8.88
N LEU A 123 -22.54 -0.84 8.73
CA LEU A 123 -21.56 -1.24 9.77
C LEU A 123 -21.49 -0.23 10.92
N LYS A 124 -22.03 0.97 10.73
CA LYS A 124 -21.95 2.08 11.70
C LYS A 124 -20.51 2.40 12.15
N LEU A 125 -19.56 2.16 11.28
CA LEU A 125 -18.16 2.50 11.49
C LEU A 125 -17.85 3.90 10.97
N SER A 126 -16.84 4.55 11.57
CA SER A 126 -16.38 5.84 11.06
C SER A 126 -15.79 5.70 9.64
N MET A 127 -16.21 6.55 8.71
CA MET A 127 -15.57 6.64 7.39
C MET A 127 -14.10 7.04 7.49
N GLY A 128 -13.73 7.73 8.58
CA GLY A 128 -12.34 8.06 8.86
C GLY A 128 -11.42 6.84 8.90
N LEU A 129 -11.90 5.67 9.35
CA LEU A 129 -11.13 4.41 9.33
C LEU A 129 -10.81 3.95 7.91
N MET A 130 -11.73 4.14 6.97
CA MET A 130 -11.51 3.82 5.56
C MET A 130 -10.46 4.75 4.94
N TYR A 131 -10.59 6.05 5.19
CA TYR A 131 -9.66 7.05 4.68
C TYR A 131 -8.29 6.98 5.38
N ALA A 132 -8.18 6.45 6.59
CA ALA A 132 -6.92 6.26 7.31
C ALA A 132 -5.94 5.32 6.57
N ALA A 133 -6.43 4.45 5.70
CA ALA A 133 -5.58 3.63 4.84
C ALA A 133 -4.64 4.47 3.96
N ILE A 134 -5.07 5.67 3.53
CA ILE A 134 -4.28 6.56 2.68
C ILE A 134 -3.01 7.04 3.43
N PRO A 135 -3.10 7.79 4.55
CA PRO A 135 -1.90 8.27 5.23
C PRO A 135 -1.07 7.13 5.83
N VAL A 136 -1.69 6.10 6.39
CA VAL A 136 -0.98 4.96 6.98
C VAL A 136 -0.22 4.18 5.91
N GLY A 137 -0.88 3.82 4.82
CA GLY A 137 -0.24 3.11 3.71
C GLY A 137 0.87 3.96 3.05
N SER A 138 0.64 5.27 2.88
CA SER A 138 1.66 6.18 2.34
C SER A 138 2.90 6.30 3.23
N VAL A 139 2.75 6.23 4.57
CA VAL A 139 3.90 6.18 5.49
C VAL A 139 4.71 4.90 5.27
N PHE A 140 4.08 3.73 5.15
CA PHE A 140 4.79 2.48 4.87
C PHE A 140 5.43 2.49 3.47
N MET A 141 4.75 3.08 2.47
CA MET A 141 5.34 3.29 1.14
C MET A 141 6.58 4.18 1.22
N LEU A 142 6.52 5.28 1.96
CA LEU A 142 7.64 6.21 2.12
C LEU A 142 8.84 5.54 2.80
N ILE A 143 8.62 4.78 3.87
CA ILE A 143 9.66 4.00 4.53
C ILE A 143 10.34 3.05 3.54
N ASN A 144 9.56 2.27 2.80
CA ASN A 144 10.08 1.33 1.81
C ASN A 144 10.80 2.04 0.66
N GLN A 145 10.29 3.19 0.20
CA GLN A 145 10.92 3.98 -0.85
C GLN A 145 12.29 4.54 -0.44
N ILE A 146 12.40 5.04 0.79
CA ILE A 146 13.69 5.50 1.34
C ILE A 146 14.68 4.34 1.44
N LEU A 147 14.25 3.18 1.92
CA LEU A 147 15.09 1.99 2.01
C LEU A 147 15.58 1.53 0.63
N VAL A 148 14.70 1.47 -0.36
CA VAL A 148 15.06 1.13 -1.75
C VAL A 148 16.11 2.11 -2.30
N THR A 149 15.94 3.41 -2.04
CA THR A 149 16.89 4.43 -2.49
C THR A 149 18.26 4.24 -1.84
N ILE A 150 18.31 3.94 -0.53
CA ILE A 150 19.57 3.67 0.19
C ILE A 150 20.28 2.43 -0.37
N TYR A 151 19.55 1.34 -0.65
CA TYR A 151 20.12 0.12 -1.23
C TYR A 151 20.65 0.35 -2.65
N LEU A 152 19.96 1.18 -3.45
CA LEU A 152 20.42 1.54 -4.79
C LEU A 152 21.82 2.18 -4.77
N TRP A 153 22.04 3.14 -3.87
CA TRP A 153 23.32 3.83 -3.75
C TRP A 153 24.44 2.95 -3.19
N LYS A 154 24.11 1.93 -2.40
CA LYS A 154 25.07 0.99 -1.85
C LYS A 154 25.42 -0.18 -2.79
N GLY A 155 24.76 -0.29 -3.93
CA GLY A 155 24.97 -1.39 -4.87
C GLY A 155 24.50 -2.75 -4.35
N GLU A 156 23.75 -2.79 -3.25
CA GLU A 156 23.17 -4.02 -2.73
C GLU A 156 21.88 -4.35 -3.50
N LYS A 157 21.79 -5.58 -4.02
CA LYS A 157 20.54 -6.07 -4.62
C LYS A 157 19.45 -6.10 -3.55
N ASN A 158 18.27 -5.56 -3.88
CA ASN A 158 17.09 -5.70 -3.02
C ASN A 158 16.82 -7.18 -2.73
N ALA A 159 17.00 -7.58 -1.47
CA ALA A 159 16.77 -8.94 -1.02
C ALA A 159 15.27 -9.20 -0.80
#